data_e5b21cc9ac4e3673ea07607335b53d1c
#
_entry.id   e5b21cc9ac4e3673ea07607335b53d1c
#
_cell.length_a   1.000
_cell.length_b   1.000
_cell.length_c   1.000
_cell.angle_alpha   90.00
_cell.angle_beta   90.00
_cell.angle_gamma   90.00
#
_symmetry.space_group_name_H-M   'P 1'
#
loop_
_entity.id
_entity.type
_entity.pdbx_description
1 polymer ?
#
loop_
_entity_poly.entity_id
_entity_poly.type
_entity_poly.pdbx_seq_one_letter_code
_entity_poly.pdbx_strand_id
1 'polypeptide(L)'
;MFIRIENYLGKPLDLQLVETSGRYIGGEETAVISWLEGGFPFPRRKPPFPAESGVNGEPTLINNTETFANIPQILAKGAEWYKSLGLGDAAGTKLYSLSGDVLNPGLYEL
;
A
#
# COMPACT_ATOMS: atom_id res chain seq x y z
N MET A 1 -15.27 -1.19 -10.64
CA MET A 1 -14.65 -2.04 -11.67
C MET A 1 -14.09 -3.26 -10.95
N PHE A 2 -14.61 -4.45 -11.28
CA PHE A 2 -14.09 -5.69 -10.69
C PHE A 2 -13.09 -6.29 -11.69
N ILE A 3 -11.88 -6.60 -11.23
CA ILE A 3 -10.90 -7.33 -12.02
C ILE A 3 -10.78 -8.72 -11.39
N ARG A 4 -11.22 -9.74 -12.11
CA ARG A 4 -11.01 -11.13 -11.72
C ARG A 4 -9.69 -11.59 -12.33
N ILE A 5 -8.72 -11.88 -11.47
CA ILE A 5 -7.46 -12.49 -11.90
C ILE A 5 -7.54 -13.97 -11.53
N GLU A 6 -7.47 -14.84 -12.52
CA GLU A 6 -7.30 -16.27 -12.29
C GLU A 6 -5.90 -16.53 -11.76
N ASN A 7 -5.83 -17.22 -10.65
CA ASN A 7 -4.68 -17.17 -9.82
C ASN A 7 -3.67 -18.30 -10.09
N TYR A 8 -2.46 -18.02 -9.64
CA TYR A 8 -1.31 -18.90 -9.61
C TYR A 8 -1.53 -20.21 -8.83
N LEU A 9 -2.53 -20.28 -7.94
CA LEU A 9 -2.87 -21.45 -7.12
C LEU A 9 -4.17 -22.14 -7.55
N GLY A 10 -4.71 -21.82 -8.73
CA GLY A 10 -5.95 -22.44 -9.26
C GLY A 10 -7.24 -22.00 -8.54
N LYS A 11 -7.18 -20.98 -7.67
CA LYS A 11 -8.35 -20.39 -7.01
C LYS A 11 -8.61 -18.98 -7.55
N PRO A 12 -9.84 -18.58 -7.82
CA PRO A 12 -10.12 -17.21 -8.25
C PRO A 12 -9.71 -16.21 -7.17
N LEU A 13 -8.97 -15.18 -7.57
CA LEU A 13 -8.68 -14.03 -6.72
C LEU A 13 -9.81 -13.02 -6.89
N ASP A 14 -10.51 -12.71 -5.82
CA ASP A 14 -11.52 -11.64 -5.81
C ASP A 14 -10.81 -10.30 -5.57
N LEU A 15 -10.79 -9.44 -6.60
CA LEU A 15 -10.23 -8.10 -6.53
C LEU A 15 -11.35 -7.08 -6.53
N GLN A 16 -11.38 -6.26 -5.48
CA GLN A 16 -12.34 -5.19 -5.34
C GLN A 16 -11.62 -3.83 -5.35
N LEU A 17 -12.12 -2.90 -6.15
CA LEU A 17 -11.71 -1.51 -6.11
C LEU A 17 -12.72 -0.72 -5.28
N VAL A 18 -12.27 -0.17 -4.16
CA VAL A 18 -13.11 0.64 -3.27
C VAL A 18 -12.62 2.07 -3.29
N GLU A 19 -13.51 3.01 -3.61
CA GLU A 19 -13.21 4.44 -3.50
C GLU A 19 -13.18 4.86 -2.03
N THR A 20 -12.16 5.62 -1.66
CA THR A 20 -12.04 6.18 -0.31
C THR A 20 -12.60 7.60 -0.26
N SER A 21 -12.80 8.12 0.96
CA SER A 21 -13.28 9.49 1.19
C SER A 21 -12.32 10.59 0.70
N GLY A 22 -11.14 10.24 0.19
CA GLY A 22 -10.10 11.18 -0.23
C GLY A 22 -9.44 11.95 0.93
N ARG A 23 -9.79 11.65 2.17
CA ARG A 23 -9.17 12.27 3.35
C ARG A 23 -7.84 11.60 3.68
N TYR A 24 -6.86 12.37 4.11
CA TYR A 24 -5.53 11.86 4.49
C TYR A 24 -5.58 10.73 5.52
N ILE A 25 -6.43 10.86 6.55
CA ILE A 25 -6.59 9.83 7.59
C ILE A 25 -7.11 8.48 7.04
N GLY A 26 -7.80 8.50 5.90
CA GLY A 26 -8.23 7.28 5.21
C GLY A 26 -7.10 6.41 4.67
N GLY A 27 -5.85 6.88 4.70
CA GLY A 27 -4.65 6.10 4.38
C GLY A 27 -4.03 5.36 5.58
N GLU A 28 -4.50 5.63 6.81
CA GLU A 28 -4.09 4.87 7.99
C GLU A 28 -4.69 3.46 7.95
N GLU A 29 -3.91 2.44 8.28
CA GLU A 29 -4.29 1.03 8.08
C GLU A 29 -5.62 0.63 8.72
N THR A 30 -5.88 1.05 9.95
CA THR A 30 -7.12 0.69 10.65
C THR A 30 -8.30 1.56 10.23
N ALA A 31 -8.05 2.79 9.75
CA ALA A 31 -9.06 3.64 9.14
C ALA A 31 -9.53 3.06 7.79
N VAL A 32 -8.62 2.44 7.02
CA VAL A 32 -8.97 1.69 5.79
C VAL A 32 -9.92 0.54 6.12
N ILE A 33 -9.64 -0.24 7.17
CA ILE A 33 -10.52 -1.32 7.62
C ILE A 33 -11.91 -0.78 7.99
N SER A 34 -11.96 0.30 8.78
CA SER A 34 -13.23 0.93 9.17
C SER A 34 -14.06 1.35 7.97
N TRP A 35 -13.41 1.89 6.93
CA TRP A 35 -14.06 2.29 5.69
C TRP A 35 -14.58 1.10 4.88
N LEU A 36 -13.78 0.03 4.75
CA LEU A 36 -14.16 -1.19 4.03
C LEU A 36 -15.37 -1.89 4.68
N GLU A 37 -15.55 -1.76 5.98
CA GLU A 37 -16.72 -2.26 6.71
C GLU A 37 -17.93 -1.33 6.68
N GLY A 38 -17.87 -0.26 5.87
CA GLY A 38 -18.99 0.69 5.69
C GLY A 38 -19.08 1.76 6.79
N GLY A 39 -18.08 1.85 7.67
CA GLY A 39 -18.00 2.87 8.70
C GLY A 39 -17.31 4.15 8.22
N PHE A 40 -17.18 5.12 9.12
CA PHE A 40 -16.36 6.30 8.87
C PHE A 40 -14.87 5.95 9.04
N PRO A 41 -13.94 6.53 8.25
CA PRO A 41 -12.52 6.17 8.29
C PRO A 41 -11.81 6.70 9.52
N PHE A 42 -12.20 6.22 10.69
CA PHE A 42 -11.51 6.48 11.94
C PHE A 42 -10.51 5.37 12.25
N PRO A 43 -9.29 5.73 12.71
CA PRO A 43 -8.33 4.78 13.25
C PRO A 43 -8.91 3.98 14.42
N ARG A 44 -8.52 2.71 14.52
CA ARG A 44 -8.90 1.82 15.61
C ARG A 44 -7.77 1.72 16.63
N ARG A 45 -8.15 1.46 17.88
CA ARG A 45 -7.18 1.17 18.92
C ARG A 45 -6.51 -0.18 18.67
N LYS A 46 -5.20 -0.24 18.89
CA LYS A 46 -4.41 -1.47 18.88
C LYS A 46 -3.95 -1.82 20.31
N PRO A 47 -3.88 -3.08 20.73
CA PRO A 47 -4.35 -4.28 20.03
C PRO A 47 -5.88 -4.35 19.98
N PRO A 48 -6.51 -5.22 19.11
CA PRO A 48 -5.85 -6.16 18.22
C PRO A 48 -5.20 -5.48 17.01
N PHE A 49 -4.17 -6.11 16.45
CA PHE A 49 -3.54 -5.68 15.20
C PHE A 49 -4.31 -6.24 14.00
N PRO A 50 -4.26 -5.58 12.82
CA PRO A 50 -4.96 -6.06 11.62
C PRO A 50 -4.64 -7.51 11.23
N ALA A 51 -3.41 -7.97 11.47
CA ALA A 51 -3.00 -9.35 11.24
C ALA A 51 -3.72 -10.37 12.14
N GLU A 52 -4.27 -9.92 13.26
CA GLU A 52 -5.04 -10.74 14.21
C GLU A 52 -6.54 -10.58 13.98
N SER A 53 -6.98 -9.35 13.74
CA SER A 53 -8.40 -9.01 13.56
C SER A 53 -8.52 -7.74 12.70
N GLY A 54 -8.67 -7.93 11.40
CA GLY A 54 -8.81 -6.90 10.38
C GLY A 54 -10.24 -6.76 9.87
N VAL A 55 -10.42 -6.79 8.54
CA VAL A 55 -11.73 -6.65 7.88
C VAL A 55 -12.66 -7.79 8.31
N ASN A 56 -13.84 -7.44 8.80
CA ASN A 56 -14.84 -8.38 9.34
C ASN A 56 -14.29 -9.30 10.46
N GLY A 57 -13.27 -8.86 11.18
CA GLY A 57 -12.63 -9.64 12.23
C GLY A 57 -11.63 -10.69 11.73
N GLU A 58 -11.45 -10.82 10.43
CA GLU A 58 -10.52 -11.78 9.83
C GLU A 58 -9.09 -11.21 9.75
N PRO A 59 -8.05 -12.07 9.80
CA PRO A 59 -6.68 -11.65 9.62
C PRO A 59 -6.49 -10.92 8.30
N THR A 60 -5.96 -9.69 8.34
CA THR A 60 -5.86 -8.81 7.17
C THR A 60 -4.44 -8.27 7.03
N LEU A 61 -3.85 -8.45 5.84
CA LEU A 61 -2.58 -7.85 5.47
C LEU A 61 -2.83 -6.50 4.80
N ILE A 62 -2.20 -5.46 5.32
CA ILE A 62 -2.26 -4.10 4.76
C ILE A 62 -0.84 -3.62 4.46
N ASN A 63 -0.65 -3.07 3.27
CA ASN A 63 0.60 -2.46 2.88
C ASN A 63 0.36 -1.15 2.14
N ASN A 64 1.34 -0.26 2.20
CA ASN A 64 1.33 0.96 1.40
C ASN A 64 1.34 0.64 -0.10
N THR A 65 0.64 1.45 -0.89
CA THR A 65 0.57 1.31 -2.35
C THR A 65 1.94 1.33 -3.00
N GLU A 66 2.85 2.20 -2.55
CA GLU A 66 4.22 2.27 -3.05
C GLU A 66 4.99 0.97 -2.79
N THR A 67 4.80 0.35 -1.61
CA THR A 67 5.38 -0.97 -1.30
C THR A 67 4.91 -2.01 -2.31
N PHE A 68 3.60 -2.09 -2.56
CA PHE A 68 3.06 -3.03 -3.56
C PHE A 68 3.52 -2.72 -4.98
N ALA A 69 3.67 -1.44 -5.35
CA ALA A 69 4.12 -1.03 -6.68
C ALA A 69 5.56 -1.48 -7.00
N ASN A 70 6.40 -1.65 -6.00
CA ASN A 70 7.76 -2.16 -6.16
C ASN A 70 7.83 -3.69 -6.42
N ILE A 71 6.87 -4.46 -5.91
CA ILE A 71 6.91 -5.92 -5.95
C ILE A 71 7.05 -6.48 -7.38
N PRO A 72 6.27 -6.04 -8.40
CA PRO A 72 6.38 -6.58 -9.75
C PRO A 72 7.78 -6.40 -10.34
N GLN A 73 8.42 -5.26 -10.09
CA GLN A 73 9.77 -4.97 -10.60
C GLN A 73 10.83 -5.83 -9.89
N ILE A 74 10.68 -6.01 -8.57
CA ILE A 74 11.58 -6.86 -7.79
C ILE A 74 11.48 -8.32 -8.26
N LEU A 75 10.26 -8.81 -8.50
CA LEU A 75 10.05 -10.17 -9.02
C LEU A 75 10.62 -10.37 -10.43
N ALA A 76 10.51 -9.35 -11.29
CA ALA A 76 10.99 -9.41 -12.66
C ALA A 76 12.50 -9.27 -12.78
N LYS A 77 13.13 -8.43 -11.98
CA LYS A 77 14.55 -8.05 -12.10
C LYS A 77 15.44 -8.59 -10.98
N GLY A 78 14.85 -9.09 -9.92
CA GLY A 78 15.54 -9.67 -8.78
C GLY A 78 15.91 -8.66 -7.67
N ALA A 79 16.20 -9.20 -6.49
CA ALA A 79 16.50 -8.41 -5.30
C ALA A 79 17.80 -7.58 -5.43
N GLU A 80 18.81 -8.13 -6.09
CA GLU A 80 20.09 -7.42 -6.27
C GLU A 80 19.94 -6.19 -7.17
N TRP A 81 19.09 -6.27 -8.19
CA TRP A 81 18.73 -5.09 -8.97
C TRP A 81 18.09 -4.01 -8.10
N TYR A 82 17.12 -4.36 -7.26
CA TYR A 82 16.45 -3.40 -6.38
C TYR A 82 17.40 -2.75 -5.38
N LYS A 83 18.31 -3.53 -4.80
CA LYS A 83 19.36 -3.02 -3.92
C LYS A 83 20.32 -2.04 -4.63
N SER A 84 20.60 -2.28 -5.91
CA SER A 84 21.52 -1.43 -6.68
C SER A 84 20.97 -0.04 -7.00
N LEU A 85 19.65 0.18 -6.84
CA LEU A 85 19.02 1.49 -7.05
C LEU A 85 19.21 2.44 -5.84
N GLY A 86 19.52 1.88 -4.69
CA GLY A 86 19.64 2.65 -3.45
C GLY A 86 21.06 3.18 -3.20
N LEU A 87 21.21 3.88 -2.09
CA LEU A 87 22.49 4.41 -1.60
C LEU A 87 22.84 3.76 -0.25
N GLY A 88 24.04 3.19 -0.15
CA GLY A 88 24.51 2.54 1.08
C GLY A 88 23.63 1.37 1.48
N ASP A 89 23.10 1.41 2.70
CA ASP A 89 22.22 0.36 3.25
C ASP A 89 20.74 0.56 2.89
N ALA A 90 20.37 1.67 2.23
CA ALA A 90 19.02 1.94 1.79
C ALA A 90 18.79 1.35 0.40
N ALA A 91 18.00 0.26 0.33
CA ALA A 91 17.67 -0.39 -0.93
C ALA A 91 16.47 0.25 -1.63
N GLY A 92 16.54 0.34 -2.97
CA GLY A 92 15.46 0.83 -3.81
C GLY A 92 15.34 2.34 -3.84
N THR A 93 14.25 2.83 -4.41
CA THR A 93 13.92 4.24 -4.55
C THR A 93 12.57 4.56 -3.91
N LYS A 94 12.31 5.85 -3.66
CA LYS A 94 11.03 6.36 -3.17
C LYS A 94 10.62 7.61 -3.93
N LEU A 95 9.31 7.83 -4.02
CA LEU A 95 8.74 9.03 -4.59
C LEU A 95 8.63 10.15 -3.54
N TYR A 96 9.19 11.31 -3.86
CA TYR A 96 9.13 12.51 -3.04
C TYR A 96 8.41 13.63 -3.79
N SER A 97 7.40 14.20 -3.15
CA SER A 97 6.75 15.42 -3.64
C SER A 97 7.33 16.63 -2.93
N LEU A 98 7.98 17.50 -3.69
CA LEU A 98 8.56 18.76 -3.19
C LEU A 98 7.67 19.93 -3.57
N SER A 99 7.30 20.75 -2.59
CA SER A 99 6.50 21.95 -2.78
C SER A 99 6.90 23.04 -1.77
N GLY A 100 6.41 24.28 -1.97
CA GLY A 100 6.71 25.42 -1.11
C GLY A 100 7.94 26.21 -1.59
N ASP A 101 8.73 26.74 -0.66
CA ASP A 101 9.89 27.60 -0.94
C ASP A 101 11.10 26.78 -1.41
N VAL A 102 10.98 26.14 -2.55
CA VAL A 102 12.03 25.34 -3.19
C VAL A 102 12.27 25.83 -4.61
N LEU A 103 13.54 25.73 -5.10
CA LEU A 103 13.90 26.19 -6.45
C LEU A 103 13.16 25.41 -7.55
N ASN A 104 13.02 24.12 -7.38
CA ASN A 104 12.39 23.24 -8.36
C ASN A 104 11.33 22.37 -7.67
N PRO A 105 10.09 22.85 -7.56
CA PRO A 105 9.00 22.02 -7.08
C PRO A 105 8.68 20.91 -8.08
N GLY A 106 8.25 19.74 -7.60
CA GLY A 106 7.94 18.61 -8.46
C GLY A 106 7.89 17.27 -7.74
N LEU A 107 7.72 16.22 -8.52
CA LEU A 107 7.78 14.83 -8.07
C LEU A 107 9.14 14.24 -8.48
N TYR A 108 9.83 13.66 -7.53
CA TYR A 108 11.15 13.07 -7.69
C TYR A 108 11.19 11.64 -7.21
N GLU A 109 11.87 10.80 -7.96
CA GLU A 109 12.23 9.45 -7.54
C GLU A 109 13.71 9.45 -7.14
N LEU A 110 13.98 9.15 -5.88
CA LEU A 110 15.34 9.18 -5.29
C LEU A 110 15.58 7.89 -4.50
#